data_af9ee81624db315f8407247667959081
#
_entry.id   af9ee81624db315f8407247667959081
#
_cell.length_a   1.000
_cell.length_b   1.000
_cell.length_c   1.000
_cell.angle_alpha   90.00
_cell.angle_beta   90.00
_cell.angle_gamma   90.00
#
_symmetry.space_group_name_H-M   'P 1'
#
loop_
_entity.id
_entity.type
_entity.pdbx_description
1 polymer ?
#
loop_
_entity_poly.entity_id
_entity_poly.type
_entity_poly.pdbx_seq_one_letter_code
_entity_poly.pdbx_strand_id
1 'polypeptide(L)'
;MCIRDSYKDAPLYIPPYEYYNKEISAWAKSMGIQVVNFTPGTASNADYTTPDMKNYRSSKSIYDQIMALEKKEGLNGHLMLIHFGTHDDRTDKFYNGYMEKMIKTLKRKGYTFTPLREAVGFW
;
A
#
# COMPACT_ATOMS: atom_id res chain seq x y z
N MET A 1 -9.35 -13.62 -5.06
CA MET A 1 -9.29 -13.13 -6.46
C MET A 1 -7.97 -13.58 -7.05
N CYS A 2 -8.00 -14.45 -8.01
CA CYS A 2 -6.78 -14.94 -8.65
C CYS A 2 -6.45 -14.03 -9.84
N ILE A 3 -5.47 -13.17 -9.71
CA ILE A 3 -4.98 -12.31 -10.82
C ILE A 3 -4.51 -13.18 -12.00
N ARG A 4 -4.12 -14.43 -11.74
CA ARG A 4 -3.77 -15.44 -12.77
C ARG A 4 -4.87 -15.74 -13.78
N ASP A 5 -6.13 -15.50 -13.42
CA ASP A 5 -7.26 -15.75 -14.32
C ASP A 5 -7.37 -14.68 -15.42
N SER A 6 -6.80 -13.50 -15.18
CA SER A 6 -6.84 -12.36 -16.10
C SER A 6 -5.51 -12.06 -16.80
N TYR A 7 -4.39 -12.59 -16.27
CA TYR A 7 -3.04 -12.37 -16.81
C TYR A 7 -2.32 -13.71 -16.92
N LYS A 8 -1.74 -13.99 -18.08
CA LYS A 8 -0.89 -15.16 -18.29
C LYS A 8 0.33 -15.14 -17.38
N ASP A 9 0.82 -13.95 -17.05
CA ASP A 9 1.99 -13.72 -16.22
C ASP A 9 1.62 -12.76 -15.09
N ALA A 10 1.94 -13.11 -13.84
CA ALA A 10 1.84 -12.24 -12.68
C ALA A 10 3.25 -11.77 -12.29
N PRO A 11 3.77 -10.69 -12.91
CA PRO A 11 5.17 -10.30 -12.74
C PRO A 11 5.47 -9.63 -11.41
N LEU A 12 4.44 -9.21 -10.67
CA LEU A 12 4.57 -8.53 -9.39
C LEU A 12 3.97 -9.39 -8.28
N TYR A 13 4.67 -9.46 -7.15
CA TYR A 13 4.27 -10.24 -5.99
C TYR A 13 4.40 -9.42 -4.72
N ILE A 14 3.28 -9.25 -4.02
CA ILE A 14 3.25 -8.74 -2.66
C ILE A 14 3.11 -9.95 -1.73
N PRO A 15 4.13 -10.23 -0.89
CA PRO A 15 4.09 -11.41 -0.04
C PRO A 15 2.99 -11.30 1.02
N PRO A 16 2.37 -12.45 1.41
CA PRO A 16 1.43 -12.47 2.52
C PRO A 16 2.05 -11.87 3.79
N TYR A 17 1.28 -11.06 4.52
CA TYR A 17 1.74 -10.32 5.71
C TYR A 17 2.96 -9.45 5.48
N GLU A 18 3.23 -9.06 4.22
CA GLU A 18 4.39 -8.26 3.80
C GLU A 18 5.73 -8.89 4.20
N TYR A 19 5.75 -10.19 4.52
CA TYR A 19 6.94 -10.91 4.93
C TYR A 19 7.73 -11.41 3.74
N TYR A 20 9.02 -11.06 3.68
CA TYR A 20 9.97 -11.60 2.72
C TYR A 20 11.38 -11.66 3.32
N ASN A 21 12.22 -12.48 2.72
CA ASN A 21 13.63 -12.60 3.04
C ASN A 21 14.45 -12.74 1.75
N LYS A 22 15.75 -12.90 1.90
CA LYS A 22 16.67 -13.03 0.74
C LYS A 22 16.34 -14.25 -0.13
N GLU A 23 15.94 -15.37 0.48
CA GLU A 23 15.60 -16.61 -0.25
C GLU A 23 14.32 -16.41 -1.07
N ILE A 24 13.27 -15.89 -0.46
CA ILE A 24 11.99 -15.59 -1.16
C ILE A 24 12.25 -14.64 -2.33
N SER A 25 13.07 -13.61 -2.12
CA SER A 25 13.42 -12.66 -3.18
C SER A 25 14.22 -13.33 -4.31
N ALA A 26 15.15 -14.22 -3.98
CA ALA A 26 15.92 -14.97 -4.97
C ALA A 26 15.05 -15.93 -5.77
N TRP A 27 14.14 -16.67 -5.11
CA TRP A 27 13.19 -17.56 -5.78
C TRP A 27 12.24 -16.80 -6.70
N ALA A 28 11.66 -15.70 -6.23
CA ALA A 28 10.80 -14.85 -7.05
C ALA A 28 11.56 -14.38 -8.31
N LYS A 29 12.80 -13.88 -8.14
CA LYS A 29 13.64 -13.46 -9.26
C LYS A 29 13.92 -14.60 -10.26
N SER A 30 14.21 -15.81 -9.79
CA SER A 30 14.44 -16.97 -10.67
C SER A 30 13.22 -17.35 -11.50
N MET A 31 12.02 -16.99 -11.03
CA MET A 31 10.75 -17.18 -11.73
C MET A 31 10.33 -15.96 -12.58
N GLY A 32 11.17 -14.94 -12.69
CA GLY A 32 10.84 -13.70 -13.40
C GLY A 32 9.81 -12.82 -12.67
N ILE A 33 9.68 -12.97 -11.34
CA ILE A 33 8.72 -12.25 -10.50
C ILE A 33 9.46 -11.21 -9.66
N GLN A 34 8.93 -9.99 -9.65
CA GLN A 34 9.41 -8.90 -8.80
C GLN A 34 8.64 -8.88 -7.47
N VAL A 35 9.36 -9.06 -6.37
CA VAL A 35 8.79 -8.82 -5.03
C VAL A 35 8.62 -7.32 -4.82
N VAL A 36 7.44 -6.91 -4.38
CA VAL A 36 7.10 -5.50 -4.09
C VAL A 36 6.61 -5.41 -2.65
N ASN A 37 6.99 -4.36 -1.97
CA ASN A 37 6.46 -4.05 -0.65
C ASN A 37 6.19 -2.55 -0.51
N PHE A 38 5.44 -2.17 0.53
CA PHE A 38 5.11 -0.77 0.78
C PHE A 38 6.32 0.01 1.34
N THR A 39 6.30 1.31 1.14
CA THR A 39 7.27 2.22 1.75
C THR A 39 6.83 2.54 3.19
N PRO A 40 7.69 2.29 4.21
CA PRO A 40 7.35 2.61 5.59
C PRO A 40 7.15 4.12 5.83
N GLY A 41 6.49 4.47 6.93
CA GLY A 41 6.36 5.85 7.42
C GLY A 41 4.96 6.43 7.33
N THR A 42 4.15 6.02 6.36
CA THR A 42 2.76 6.52 6.19
C THR A 42 1.77 5.90 7.16
N ALA A 43 2.08 4.74 7.74
CA ALA A 43 1.15 3.89 8.50
C ALA A 43 -0.11 3.46 7.72
N SER A 44 -0.14 3.62 6.41
CA SER A 44 -1.30 3.26 5.58
C SER A 44 -1.65 1.77 5.67
N ASN A 45 -0.63 0.92 5.83
CA ASN A 45 -0.79 -0.52 6.02
C ASN A 45 -1.51 -0.92 7.32
N ALA A 46 -1.70 0.00 8.29
CA ALA A 46 -2.44 -0.26 9.52
C ALA A 46 -3.96 -0.05 9.37
N ASP A 47 -4.45 0.22 8.19
CA ASP A 47 -5.86 0.47 7.90
C ASP A 47 -6.78 -0.75 8.07
N TYR A 48 -6.21 -1.94 8.29
CA TYR A 48 -6.93 -3.18 8.62
C TYR A 48 -7.17 -3.35 10.13
N THR A 49 -6.45 -2.61 10.99
CA THR A 49 -6.49 -2.79 12.44
C THR A 49 -7.85 -2.42 13.03
N THR A 50 -8.30 -3.18 14.04
CA THR A 50 -9.57 -2.97 14.73
C THR A 50 -9.39 -2.26 16.08
N PRO A 51 -10.42 -1.62 16.65
CA PRO A 51 -10.30 -0.82 17.88
C PRO A 51 -9.77 -1.58 19.11
N ASP A 52 -9.90 -2.89 19.14
CA ASP A 52 -9.40 -3.77 20.21
C ASP A 52 -7.91 -4.09 20.09
N MET A 53 -7.30 -3.81 18.95
CA MET A 53 -5.88 -4.08 18.72
C MET A 53 -5.00 -2.97 19.33
N LYS A 54 -3.89 -3.36 19.97
CA LYS A 54 -2.92 -2.43 20.58
C LYS A 54 -2.30 -1.46 19.57
N ASN A 55 -2.18 -1.88 18.32
CA ASN A 55 -1.63 -1.10 17.21
C ASN A 55 -2.71 -0.42 16.37
N TYR A 56 -3.93 -0.29 16.88
CA TYR A 56 -5.03 0.35 16.17
C TYR A 56 -4.66 1.76 15.70
N ARG A 57 -5.02 2.03 14.47
CA ARG A 57 -4.91 3.35 13.84
C ARG A 57 -6.23 3.73 13.18
N SER A 58 -6.85 4.83 13.64
CA SER A 58 -8.04 5.34 12.96
C SER A 58 -7.70 5.85 11.56
N SER A 59 -8.67 5.85 10.66
CA SER A 59 -8.47 6.36 9.29
C SER A 59 -8.04 7.83 9.29
N LYS A 60 -8.56 8.61 10.25
CA LYS A 60 -8.11 10.00 10.44
C LYS A 60 -6.63 10.06 10.83
N SER A 61 -6.19 9.25 11.79
CA SER A 61 -4.78 9.26 12.23
C SER A 61 -3.82 8.81 11.13
N ILE A 62 -4.23 7.84 10.29
CA ILE A 62 -3.46 7.44 9.11
C ILE A 62 -3.36 8.59 8.12
N TYR A 63 -4.46 9.25 7.80
CA TYR A 63 -4.48 10.41 6.91
C TYR A 63 -3.58 11.55 7.43
N ASP A 64 -3.70 11.88 8.72
CA ASP A 64 -2.89 12.94 9.34
C ASP A 64 -1.40 12.60 9.29
N GLN A 65 -1.03 11.34 9.49
CA GLN A 65 0.37 10.88 9.40
C GLN A 65 0.89 10.95 7.96
N ILE A 66 0.10 10.57 6.97
CA ILE A 66 0.46 10.70 5.55
C ILE A 66 0.74 12.18 5.21
N MET A 67 -0.12 13.09 5.65
CA MET A 67 0.05 14.53 5.39
C MET A 67 1.23 15.13 6.17
N ALA A 68 1.49 14.65 7.39
CA ALA A 68 2.65 15.07 8.17
C ALA A 68 3.98 14.62 7.51
N LEU A 69 4.03 13.39 7.02
CA LEU A 69 5.18 12.85 6.30
C LEU A 69 5.41 13.61 4.98
N GLU A 70 4.32 13.86 4.25
CA GLU A 70 4.38 14.65 3.02
C GLU A 70 4.99 16.04 3.25
N LYS A 71 4.54 16.72 4.30
CA LYS A 71 5.05 18.05 4.66
C LYS A 71 6.53 18.02 5.08
N LYS A 72 6.97 16.94 5.75
CA LYS A 72 8.32 16.83 6.31
C LYS A 72 9.36 16.48 5.24
N GLU A 73 9.07 15.51 4.38
CA GLU A 73 10.05 14.95 3.44
C GLU A 73 9.50 14.62 2.05
N GLY A 74 8.19 14.82 1.85
CA GLY A 74 7.52 14.48 0.61
C GLY A 74 7.18 12.99 0.49
N LEU A 75 6.39 12.64 -0.52
CA LEU A 75 5.94 11.27 -0.79
C LEU A 75 6.34 10.77 -2.19
N ASN A 76 7.29 11.44 -2.83
CA ASN A 76 7.73 11.01 -4.16
C ASN A 76 8.33 9.59 -4.10
N GLY A 77 7.86 8.71 -4.98
CA GLY A 77 8.29 7.31 -5.03
C GLY A 77 7.73 6.40 -3.92
N HIS A 78 6.82 6.89 -3.06
CA HIS A 78 6.21 6.07 -2.02
C HIS A 78 5.20 5.08 -2.59
N LEU A 79 5.28 3.84 -2.13
CA LEU A 79 4.30 2.78 -2.34
C LEU A 79 3.45 2.66 -1.07
N MET A 80 2.16 2.97 -1.17
CA MET A 80 1.24 2.88 -0.03
C MET A 80 0.39 1.62 -0.12
N LEU A 81 0.41 0.80 0.93
CA LEU A 81 -0.46 -0.36 1.06
C LEU A 81 -1.76 0.06 1.74
N ILE A 82 -2.88 -0.29 1.15
CA ILE A 82 -4.24 -0.03 1.66
C ILE A 82 -5.07 -1.30 1.43
N HIS A 83 -5.92 -1.64 2.40
CA HIS A 83 -6.78 -2.83 2.34
C HIS A 83 -8.24 -2.46 2.04
N PHE A 84 -8.86 -3.17 1.11
CA PHE A 84 -10.29 -3.02 0.80
C PHE A 84 -11.16 -4.01 1.61
N GLY A 85 -10.70 -5.23 1.82
CA GLY A 85 -11.42 -6.30 2.53
C GLY A 85 -11.00 -6.39 4.00
N THR A 86 -11.30 -5.37 4.80
CA THR A 86 -10.98 -5.36 6.23
C THR A 86 -12.09 -6.02 7.06
N HIS A 87 -11.76 -6.47 8.29
CA HIS A 87 -12.71 -7.08 9.22
C HIS A 87 -13.93 -6.18 9.51
N ASP A 88 -15.08 -6.78 9.79
CA ASP A 88 -16.33 -6.03 10.03
C ASP A 88 -16.25 -5.12 11.26
N ASP A 89 -15.51 -5.50 12.28
CA ASP A 89 -15.29 -4.69 13.50
C ASP A 89 -14.51 -3.40 13.20
N ARG A 90 -13.82 -3.34 12.06
CA ARG A 90 -13.30 -2.08 11.57
C ARG A 90 -14.38 -1.33 10.79
N THR A 91 -15.16 -0.54 11.49
CA THR A 91 -16.22 0.30 10.90
C THR A 91 -15.66 1.55 10.22
N ASP A 92 -14.50 2.02 10.67
CA ASP A 92 -13.76 3.16 10.13
C ASP A 92 -12.86 2.70 8.94
N LYS A 93 -13.47 2.54 7.77
CA LYS A 93 -12.79 2.07 6.55
C LYS A 93 -12.05 3.22 5.84
N PHE A 94 -10.73 3.15 5.77
CA PHE A 94 -9.90 4.19 5.14
C PHE A 94 -10.28 4.45 3.68
N TYR A 95 -10.50 3.40 2.89
CA TYR A 95 -10.86 3.53 1.48
C TYR A 95 -12.22 4.22 1.25
N ASN A 96 -13.13 4.17 2.22
CA ASN A 96 -14.51 4.67 2.07
C ASN A 96 -14.67 6.17 2.35
N GLY A 97 -13.64 6.83 2.87
CA GLY A 97 -13.74 8.27 3.18
C GLY A 97 -12.44 9.02 2.99
N TYR A 98 -11.34 8.49 3.46
CA TYR A 98 -10.06 9.18 3.48
C TYR A 98 -9.21 8.96 2.23
N MET A 99 -9.37 7.83 1.52
CA MET A 99 -8.58 7.55 0.31
C MET A 99 -8.85 8.57 -0.78
N GLU A 100 -10.12 8.88 -1.05
CA GLU A 100 -10.47 9.90 -2.05
C GLU A 100 -9.93 11.28 -1.67
N LYS A 101 -10.08 11.66 -0.40
CA LYS A 101 -9.56 12.92 0.15
C LYS A 101 -8.03 12.99 0.01
N MET A 102 -7.33 11.92 0.33
CA MET A 102 -5.87 11.81 0.18
C MET A 102 -5.46 12.00 -1.28
N ILE A 103 -6.05 11.26 -2.20
CA ILE A 103 -5.75 11.34 -3.63
C ILE A 103 -5.96 12.76 -4.15
N LYS A 104 -7.10 13.38 -3.85
CA LYS A 104 -7.41 14.76 -4.27
C LYS A 104 -6.41 15.77 -3.69
N THR A 105 -6.02 15.60 -2.41
CA THR A 105 -5.07 16.50 -1.75
C THR A 105 -3.67 16.36 -2.37
N LEU A 106 -3.20 15.16 -2.58
CA LEU A 106 -1.87 14.91 -3.18
C LEU A 106 -1.82 15.39 -4.64
N LYS A 107 -2.87 15.16 -5.43
CA LYS A 107 -2.95 15.71 -6.79
C LYS A 107 -2.88 17.24 -6.82
N ARG A 108 -3.56 17.93 -5.91
CA ARG A 108 -3.47 19.40 -5.79
C ARG A 108 -2.07 19.89 -5.41
N LYS A 109 -1.29 19.06 -4.72
CA LYS A 109 0.11 19.32 -4.38
C LYS A 109 1.09 19.00 -5.51
N GLY A 110 0.61 18.52 -6.66
CA GLY A 110 1.41 18.21 -7.84
C GLY A 110 1.86 16.75 -7.96
N TYR A 111 1.39 15.86 -7.08
CA TYR A 111 1.68 14.42 -7.21
C TYR A 111 0.88 13.78 -8.34
N THR A 112 1.50 12.85 -9.03
CA THR A 112 0.86 11.93 -9.97
C THR A 112 0.84 10.53 -9.37
N PHE A 113 -0.21 9.76 -9.67
CA PHE A 113 -0.32 8.35 -9.28
C PHE A 113 0.04 7.51 -10.50
N THR A 114 1.11 6.76 -10.37
CA THR A 114 1.67 5.94 -11.45
C THR A 114 1.26 4.48 -11.25
N PRO A 115 0.91 3.74 -12.31
CA PRO A 115 0.71 2.30 -12.21
C PRO A 115 1.92 1.61 -11.58
N LEU A 116 1.68 0.66 -10.66
CA LEU A 116 2.73 0.00 -9.89
C LEU A 116 3.83 -0.59 -10.80
N ARG A 117 3.44 -1.20 -11.90
CA ARG A 117 4.36 -1.79 -12.88
C ARG A 117 5.38 -0.77 -13.42
N GLU A 118 4.91 0.43 -13.73
CA GLU A 118 5.77 1.53 -14.19
C GLU A 118 6.64 2.06 -13.04
N ALA A 119 6.03 2.23 -11.85
CA ALA A 119 6.72 2.76 -10.67
C ALA A 119 7.93 1.91 -10.25
N VAL A 120 7.86 0.58 -10.40
CA VAL A 120 8.95 -0.35 -10.06
C VAL A 120 9.86 -0.67 -11.25
N GLY A 121 9.63 -0.07 -12.43
CA GLY A 121 10.45 -0.29 -13.63
C GLY A 121 10.34 -1.70 -14.21
N PHE A 122 9.23 -2.36 -14.01
CA PHE A 122 8.98 -3.71 -14.54
C PHE A 122 8.22 -3.62 -15.86
N TRP A 123 8.89 -4.03 -16.94
CA TRP A 123 8.36 -3.96 -18.31
C TRP A 123 8.11 -5.35 -18.90
#